data_7878b25a2481ad5be02fac5038ffd0f8
#
_entry.id   7878b25a2481ad5be02fac5038ffd0f8
#
_cell.length_a   1.000
_cell.length_b   1.000
_cell.length_c   1.000
_cell.angle_alpha   90.00
_cell.angle_beta   90.00
_cell.angle_gamma   90.00
#
_symmetry.space_group_name_H-M   'P 1'
#
loop_
_entity.id
_entity.type
_entity.pdbx_description
1 polymer ?
#
loop_
_entity_poly.entity_id
_entity_poly.type
_entity_poly.pdbx_seq_one_letter_code
_entity_poly.pdbx_strand_id
1 'polypeptide(L)'
;MDIQLKRGLLDICVLSAIKSEDSYGYKIIKDVKPYIEMSESTLYTILKRLESSEMLTVRTSEHDGRLRKYYHITPSGLARLEEFKSEWREIMSIYQFVTREDEEND
;
A
#
# COMPACT_ATOMS: atom_id res chain seq x y z
N MET A 1 -8.04 -12.35 -8.70
CA MET A 1 -8.47 -11.05 -8.13
C MET A 1 -8.72 -10.06 -9.26
N ASP A 2 -9.78 -9.28 -9.15
CA ASP A 2 -10.07 -8.24 -10.12
C ASP A 2 -8.90 -7.24 -10.24
N ILE A 3 -8.60 -6.82 -11.47
CA ILE A 3 -7.46 -5.93 -11.75
C ILE A 3 -7.59 -4.58 -11.04
N GLN A 4 -8.80 -4.00 -11.02
CA GLN A 4 -9.03 -2.72 -10.38
C GLN A 4 -8.88 -2.82 -8.86
N LEU A 5 -9.40 -3.89 -8.28
CA LEU A 5 -9.24 -4.15 -6.86
C LEU A 5 -7.78 -4.34 -6.50
N LYS A 6 -7.06 -5.16 -7.27
CA LYS A 6 -5.63 -5.42 -7.04
C LYS A 6 -4.82 -4.12 -7.10
N ARG A 7 -5.12 -3.26 -8.07
CA ARG A 7 -4.44 -1.97 -8.23
C ARG A 7 -4.60 -1.09 -6.99
N GLY A 8 -5.83 -1.01 -6.46
CA GLY A 8 -6.09 -0.26 -5.23
C GLY A 8 -5.38 -0.84 -4.03
N LEU A 9 -5.33 -2.16 -3.91
CA LEU A 9 -4.63 -2.83 -2.82
C LEU A 9 -3.11 -2.63 -2.91
N LEU A 10 -2.54 -2.60 -4.11
CA LEU A 10 -1.12 -2.30 -4.29
C LEU A 10 -0.78 -0.89 -3.79
N ASP A 11 -1.61 0.09 -4.09
CA ASP A 11 -1.42 1.47 -3.61
C ASP A 11 -1.42 1.50 -2.07
N ILE A 12 -2.37 0.82 -1.45
CA ILE A 12 -2.50 0.74 0.00
C ILE A 12 -1.27 0.08 0.63
N CYS A 13 -0.76 -1.00 0.03
CA CYS A 13 0.43 -1.68 0.52
C CYS A 13 1.66 -0.77 0.48
N VAL A 14 1.83 0.00 -0.60
CA VAL A 14 2.94 0.93 -0.72
C VAL A 14 2.85 2.04 0.33
N LEU A 15 1.67 2.64 0.50
CA LEU A 15 1.46 3.67 1.53
C LEU A 15 1.71 3.12 2.93
N SER A 16 1.25 1.90 3.20
CA SER A 16 1.46 1.25 4.50
C SER A 16 2.94 1.00 4.77
N ALA A 17 3.71 0.66 3.74
CA ALA A 17 5.15 0.39 3.87
C ALA A 17 5.94 1.63 4.29
N ILE A 18 5.42 2.83 4.02
CA ILE A 18 6.09 4.09 4.38
C ILE A 18 5.39 4.83 5.53
N LYS A 19 4.40 4.20 6.17
CA LYS A 19 3.58 4.83 7.21
C LYS A 19 4.38 5.19 8.46
N SER A 20 5.18 4.27 8.96
CA SER A 20 5.88 4.43 10.23
C SER A 20 7.19 5.20 10.11
N GLU A 21 7.84 5.09 8.96
CA GLU A 21 9.11 5.77 8.68
C GLU A 21 9.30 5.87 7.17
N ASP A 22 10.13 6.80 6.75
CA ASP A 22 10.50 6.93 5.35
C ASP A 22 11.16 5.65 4.86
N SER A 23 10.94 5.31 3.59
CA SER A 23 11.48 4.09 3.02
C SER A 23 11.94 4.32 1.58
N TYR A 24 12.52 3.32 0.97
CA TYR A 24 13.06 3.37 -0.38
C TYR A 24 12.62 2.12 -1.16
N GLY A 25 12.75 2.17 -2.48
CA GLY A 25 12.17 1.16 -3.36
C GLY A 25 12.45 -0.29 -2.98
N TYR A 26 13.72 -0.64 -2.78
CA TYR A 26 14.10 -2.01 -2.44
C TYR A 26 13.44 -2.48 -1.14
N LYS A 27 13.47 -1.63 -0.12
CA LYS A 27 12.87 -1.96 1.19
C LYS A 27 11.36 -2.11 1.09
N ILE A 28 10.70 -1.24 0.31
CA ILE A 28 9.26 -1.32 0.10
C ILE A 28 8.87 -2.67 -0.51
N ILE A 29 9.56 -3.07 -1.58
CA ILE A 29 9.30 -4.37 -2.24
C ILE A 29 9.47 -5.52 -1.24
N LYS A 30 10.56 -5.49 -0.48
CA LYS A 30 10.86 -6.52 0.52
C LYS A 30 9.77 -6.60 1.59
N ASP A 31 9.31 -5.46 2.09
CA ASP A 31 8.32 -5.41 3.17
C ASP A 31 6.93 -5.86 2.71
N VAL A 32 6.54 -5.59 1.47
CA VAL A 32 5.21 -5.99 0.96
C VAL A 32 5.19 -7.41 0.39
N LYS A 33 6.35 -7.97 0.06
CA LYS A 33 6.45 -9.28 -0.59
C LYS A 33 5.66 -10.41 0.07
N PRO A 34 5.62 -10.53 1.43
CA PRO A 34 4.84 -11.60 2.07
C PRO A 34 3.34 -11.49 1.83
N TYR A 35 2.85 -10.33 1.43
CA TYR A 35 1.41 -10.05 1.33
C TYR A 35 0.93 -9.96 -0.10
N ILE A 36 1.72 -9.34 -0.97
CA ILE A 36 1.33 -9.12 -2.36
C ILE A 36 2.59 -9.04 -3.23
N GLU A 37 2.53 -9.71 -4.40
CA GLU A 37 3.65 -9.70 -5.33
C GLU A 37 3.64 -8.44 -6.18
N MET A 38 4.80 -7.81 -6.31
CA MET A 38 4.95 -6.55 -7.00
C MET A 38 6.31 -6.49 -7.66
N SER A 39 6.34 -6.24 -8.98
CA SER A 39 7.60 -6.02 -9.68
C SER A 39 8.15 -4.64 -9.38
N GLU A 40 9.44 -4.46 -9.61
CA GLU A 40 10.10 -3.17 -9.43
C GLU A 40 9.48 -2.09 -10.32
N SER A 41 9.20 -2.42 -11.60
CA SER A 41 8.58 -1.46 -12.50
C SER A 41 7.17 -1.06 -12.07
N THR A 42 6.40 -2.01 -11.54
CA THR A 42 5.07 -1.71 -11.00
C THR A 42 5.17 -0.78 -9.79
N LEU A 43 6.12 -1.04 -8.90
CA LEU A 43 6.35 -0.18 -7.74
C LEU A 43 6.63 1.26 -8.15
N TYR A 44 7.55 1.47 -9.09
CA TYR A 44 7.89 2.84 -9.51
C TYR A 44 6.74 3.55 -10.19
N THR A 45 5.88 2.83 -10.91
CA THR A 45 4.66 3.39 -11.47
C THR A 45 3.71 3.86 -10.37
N ILE A 46 3.54 3.03 -9.33
CA ILE A 46 2.69 3.35 -8.17
C ILE A 46 3.23 4.57 -7.42
N LEU A 47 4.54 4.56 -7.12
CA LEU A 47 5.18 5.67 -6.39
C LEU A 47 5.00 7.00 -7.12
N LYS A 48 5.15 7.00 -8.43
CA LYS A 48 4.98 8.20 -9.25
C LYS A 48 3.54 8.71 -9.21
N ARG A 49 2.57 7.79 -9.29
CA ARG A 49 1.14 8.15 -9.22
C ARG A 49 0.77 8.71 -7.84
N LEU A 50 1.27 8.09 -6.77
CA LEU A 50 1.00 8.55 -5.41
C LEU A 50 1.64 9.91 -5.14
N GLU A 51 2.82 10.16 -5.71
CA GLU A 51 3.46 11.46 -5.63
C GLU A 51 2.62 12.52 -6.35
N SER A 52 2.14 12.21 -7.55
CA SER A 52 1.28 13.12 -8.33
C SER A 52 -0.03 13.44 -7.61
N SER A 53 -0.54 12.48 -6.81
CA SER A 53 -1.75 12.67 -6.01
C SER A 53 -1.46 13.30 -4.64
N GLU A 54 -0.21 13.66 -4.38
CA GLU A 54 0.24 14.29 -3.13
C GLU A 54 0.02 13.40 -1.89
N MET A 55 -0.02 12.08 -2.07
CA MET A 55 -0.13 11.13 -0.97
C MET A 55 1.24 10.77 -0.38
N LEU A 56 2.31 11.08 -1.11
CA LEU A 56 3.66 10.96 -0.60
C LEU A 56 4.55 12.06 -1.22
N THR A 57 5.67 12.29 -0.58
CA THR A 57 6.72 13.17 -1.08
C THR A 57 8.01 12.38 -1.24
N VAL A 58 8.92 12.89 -2.08
CA VAL A 58 10.17 12.22 -2.39
C VAL A 58 11.31 13.15 -2.02
N ARG A 59 12.35 12.62 -1.37
CA ARG A 59 13.61 13.32 -1.19
C ARG A 59 14.74 12.41 -1.62
N THR A 60 15.84 13.01 -2.08
CA THR A 60 17.03 12.26 -2.44
C THR A 60 18.08 12.47 -1.34
N SER A 61 18.73 11.40 -0.94
CA SER A 61 19.77 11.42 0.07
C SER A 61 20.92 10.53 -0.36
N GLU A 62 22.12 10.85 0.08
CA GLU A 62 23.30 10.03 -0.18
C GLU A 62 23.36 8.88 0.81
N HIS A 63 23.64 7.68 0.30
CA HIS A 63 23.81 6.47 1.11
C HIS A 63 24.95 5.66 0.49
N ASP A 64 26.02 5.44 1.23
CA ASP A 64 27.21 4.70 0.77
C ASP A 64 27.74 5.22 -0.57
N GLY A 65 27.80 6.54 -0.74
CA GLY A 65 28.33 7.18 -1.93
C GLY A 65 27.37 7.21 -3.11
N ARG A 66 26.14 6.75 -2.95
CA ARG A 66 25.11 6.72 -3.99
C ARG A 66 23.91 7.56 -3.59
N LEU A 67 23.23 8.15 -4.57
CA LEU A 67 21.99 8.84 -4.35
C LEU A 67 20.86 7.83 -4.23
N ARG A 68 20.02 7.98 -3.22
CA ARG A 68 18.87 7.13 -2.96
C ARG A 68 17.64 7.99 -2.76
N LYS A 69 16.52 7.61 -3.39
CA LYS A 69 15.22 8.28 -3.20
C LYS A 69 14.50 7.68 -2.00
N TYR A 70 14.07 8.56 -1.10
CA TYR A 70 13.27 8.19 0.07
C TYR A 70 11.88 8.76 -0.07
N TYR A 71 10.90 7.97 0.32
CA TYR A 71 9.48 8.29 0.18
C TYR A 71 8.89 8.51 1.56
N HIS A 72 8.15 9.60 1.70
CA HIS A 72 7.54 10.02 2.97
C HIS A 72 6.04 10.17 2.77
N ILE A 73 5.23 9.56 3.66
CA ILE A 73 3.78 9.65 3.59
C ILE A 73 3.29 11.03 4.03
N THR A 74 2.32 11.58 3.33
CA THR A 74 1.70 12.87 3.67
C THR A 74 0.46 12.65 4.53
N PRO A 75 -0.11 13.72 5.14
CA PRO A 75 -1.41 13.60 5.80
C PRO A 75 -2.51 13.05 4.90
N SER A 76 -2.48 13.39 3.61
CA SER A 76 -3.41 12.85 2.62
C SER A 76 -3.24 11.33 2.45
N GLY A 77 -1.99 10.86 2.42
CA GLY A 77 -1.70 9.44 2.36
C GLY A 77 -2.17 8.70 3.61
N LEU A 78 -1.97 9.29 4.79
CA LEU A 78 -2.47 8.71 6.04
C LEU A 78 -3.99 8.63 6.05
N ALA A 79 -4.67 9.67 5.56
CA ALA A 79 -6.13 9.69 5.45
C ALA A 79 -6.62 8.57 4.51
N ARG A 80 -5.90 8.32 3.42
CA ARG A 80 -6.25 7.23 2.49
C ARG A 80 -6.19 5.87 3.18
N LEU A 81 -5.19 5.65 4.04
CA LEU A 81 -5.08 4.40 4.80
C LEU A 81 -6.25 4.23 5.77
N GLU A 82 -6.67 5.30 6.44
CA GLU A 82 -7.80 5.25 7.37
C GLU A 82 -9.12 4.99 6.62
N GLU A 83 -9.29 5.59 5.45
CA GLU A 83 -10.43 5.33 4.57
C GLU A 83 -10.49 3.86 4.16
N PHE A 84 -9.36 3.30 3.77
CA PHE A 84 -9.27 1.87 3.42
C PHE A 84 -9.70 0.97 4.58
N LYS A 85 -9.23 1.27 5.79
CA LYS A 85 -9.60 0.48 6.97
C LYS A 85 -11.11 0.50 7.21
N SER A 86 -11.73 1.66 7.04
CA SER A 86 -13.17 1.82 7.21
C SER A 86 -13.95 1.04 6.15
N GLU A 87 -13.55 1.16 4.89
CA GLU A 87 -14.16 0.41 3.79
C GLU A 87 -14.03 -1.09 4.00
N TRP A 88 -12.88 -1.54 4.45
CA TRP A 88 -12.63 -2.96 4.64
C TRP A 88 -13.49 -3.54 5.78
N ARG A 89 -13.73 -2.78 6.83
CA ARG A 89 -14.62 -3.22 7.92
C ARG A 89 -16.03 -3.49 7.40
N GLU A 90 -16.52 -2.64 6.49
CA GLU A 90 -17.83 -2.86 5.86
C GLU A 90 -17.82 -4.13 5.01
N ILE A 91 -16.76 -4.32 4.21
CA ILE A 91 -16.60 -5.53 3.39
C ILE A 91 -16.58 -6.78 4.27
N MET A 92 -15.85 -6.74 5.39
CA MET A 92 -15.76 -7.86 6.32
C MET A 92 -17.10 -8.21 6.94
N SER A 93 -17.94 -7.21 7.23
CA SER A 93 -19.31 -7.46 7.72
C SER A 93 -20.14 -8.21 6.68
N ILE A 94 -20.01 -7.81 5.42
CA ILE A 94 -20.71 -8.49 4.31
C ILE A 94 -20.17 -9.91 4.15
N TYR A 95 -18.86 -10.08 4.21
CA TYR A 95 -18.22 -11.38 4.14
C TYR A 95 -18.73 -12.32 5.23
N GLN A 96 -18.86 -11.83 6.45
CA GLN A 96 -19.39 -12.63 7.56
C GLN A 96 -20.84 -13.06 7.29
N PHE A 97 -21.65 -12.19 6.70
CA PHE A 97 -23.01 -12.55 6.31
C PHE A 97 -23.00 -13.64 5.23
N VAL A 98 -22.17 -13.49 4.19
CA VAL A 98 -22.06 -14.44 3.08
C VAL A 98 -21.67 -15.84 3.58
N THR A 99 -20.77 -15.90 4.57
CA THR A 99 -20.21 -17.18 5.07
C THR A 99 -20.95 -17.74 6.29
N ARG A 100 -22.02 -17.12 6.75
CA ARG A 100 -22.73 -17.52 7.98
C ARG A 100 -23.23 -18.97 7.96
N GLU A 101 -23.72 -19.42 6.79
CA GLU A 101 -24.23 -20.78 6.63
C GLU A 101 -23.12 -21.83 6.61
N ASP A 102 -21.95 -21.44 6.09
CA ASP A 102 -20.78 -22.31 6.06
C ASP A 102 -20.32 -22.64 7.48
N GLU A 103 -20.36 -21.65 8.38
CA GLU A 103 -20.01 -21.82 9.80
C GLU A 103 -21.05 -22.65 10.55
N GLU A 104 -22.33 -22.48 10.23
CA GLU A 104 -23.44 -23.23 10.85
C GLU A 104 -23.41 -24.72 10.50
N ASN A 105 -22.84 -25.07 9.36
CA ASN A 105 -22.78 -26.45 8.87
C ASN A 105 -21.51 -27.19 9.36
N ASP A 106 -20.61 -26.48 9.98
CA ASP A 106 -19.43 -27.07 10.59
C ASP A 106 -19.72 -27.50 12.02
#